data_a7029a2e45d1a85d9aa79d1c999972a4
#
_entry.id   a7029a2e45d1a85d9aa79d1c999972a4
#
_cell.length_a   1.000
_cell.length_b   1.000
_cell.length_c   1.000
_cell.angle_alpha   90.00
_cell.angle_beta   90.00
_cell.angle_gamma   90.00
#
_symmetry.space_group_name_H-M   'P 1'
#
loop_
_entity.id
_entity.type
_entity.pdbx_description
1 polymer ?
#
loop_
_entity_poly.entity_id
_entity_poly.type
_entity_poly.pdbx_seq_one_letter_code
_entity_poly.pdbx_strand_id
1 'polypeptide(L)' 'MKEETKYYLILVIVSFFVGVGIQGLVSLLSWTAYPIKAYLFSGVLWAIIWPFVQIRLDKANKKR' A
#
# COMPACT_ATOMS: atom_id res chain seq x y z
N MET A 1 10.68 20.42 3.09
CA MET A 1 10.68 19.00 2.72
C MET A 1 11.22 18.81 1.31
N LYS A 2 12.09 17.86 1.14
CA LYS A 2 12.58 17.52 -0.18
C LYS A 2 11.47 16.86 -0.99
N GLU A 3 11.48 17.07 -2.30
CA GLU A 3 10.48 16.50 -3.18
C GLU A 3 10.40 14.98 -3.09
N GLU A 4 11.55 14.33 -2.91
CA GLU A 4 11.61 12.88 -2.76
C GLU A 4 10.84 12.41 -1.53
N THR A 5 11.00 13.09 -0.40
CA THR A 5 10.30 12.74 0.82
C THR A 5 8.80 12.91 0.66
N LYS A 6 8.39 13.98 -0.03
CA LYS A 6 6.97 14.22 -0.31
C LYS A 6 6.39 13.12 -1.18
N TYR A 7 7.14 12.69 -2.19
CA TYR A 7 6.71 11.60 -3.07
C TYR A 7 6.49 10.30 -2.30
N TYR A 8 7.45 9.94 -1.45
CA TYR A 8 7.32 8.71 -0.66
C TYR A 8 6.17 8.79 0.32
N LEU A 9 5.95 9.95 0.92
CA LEU A 9 4.84 10.14 1.84
C LEU A 9 3.49 9.91 1.13
N ILE A 10 3.32 10.51 -0.03
CA ILE A 10 2.10 10.32 -0.83
C ILE A 10 1.94 8.86 -1.22
N LEU A 11 3.02 8.22 -1.62
CA LEU A 11 3.01 6.82 -2.02
C LEU A 11 2.56 5.91 -0.87
N VAL A 12 3.06 6.16 0.33
CA VAL A 12 2.67 5.38 1.52
C VAL A 12 1.18 5.56 1.83
N ILE A 13 0.70 6.81 1.77
CA ILE A 13 -0.70 7.10 2.05
C ILE A 13 -1.61 6.41 1.03
N VAL A 14 -1.28 6.53 -0.25
CA VAL A 14 -2.05 5.90 -1.33
C VAL A 14 -2.04 4.39 -1.17
N SER A 15 -0.88 3.82 -0.86
CA SER A 15 -0.76 2.37 -0.64
C SER A 15 -1.62 1.89 0.51
N PHE A 16 -1.69 2.67 1.59
CA PHE A 16 -2.53 2.35 2.73
C PHE A 16 -4.01 2.29 2.31
N PHE A 17 -4.48 3.29 1.58
CA PHE A 17 -5.86 3.31 1.11
C PHE A 17 -6.15 2.16 0.15
N VAL A 18 -5.21 1.85 -0.73
CA VAL A 18 -5.35 0.73 -1.67
C VAL A 18 -5.46 -0.59 -0.90
N GLY A 19 -4.62 -0.78 0.12
CA GLY A 19 -4.65 -1.97 0.95
C GLY A 19 -5.98 -2.15 1.66
N VAL A 20 -6.50 -1.09 2.26
CA VAL A 20 -7.80 -1.12 2.92
C VAL A 20 -8.91 -1.41 1.91
N GLY A 21 -8.84 -0.81 0.74
CA GLY A 21 -9.80 -1.03 -0.33
C GLY A 21 -9.82 -2.48 -0.81
N ILE A 22 -8.64 -3.07 -1.00
CA ILE A 22 -8.52 -4.47 -1.40
C ILE A 22 -9.11 -5.38 -0.33
N GLN A 23 -8.81 -5.11 0.92
CA GLN A 23 -9.36 -5.90 2.03
C GLN A 23 -10.88 -5.80 2.07
N GLY A 24 -11.43 -4.61 1.86
CA GLY A 24 -12.87 -4.42 1.79
C GLY A 24 -13.50 -5.21 0.65
N LEU A 25 -12.84 -5.23 -0.50
CA LEU A 25 -13.31 -5.99 -1.66
C LEU A 25 -13.31 -7.49 -1.37
N VAL A 26 -12.24 -8.00 -0.78
CA VAL A 26 -12.14 -9.41 -0.39
C VAL A 26 -13.23 -9.77 0.61
N SER A 27 -13.48 -8.89 1.57
CA SER A 27 -14.53 -9.10 2.56
C SER A 27 -15.91 -9.20 1.89
N LEU A 28 -16.18 -8.34 0.92
CA LEU A 28 -17.43 -8.36 0.17
C LEU A 28 -17.60 -9.66 -0.63
N LEU A 29 -16.54 -10.06 -1.33
CA LEU A 29 -16.58 -11.24 -2.20
C LEU A 29 -16.71 -12.54 -1.41
N SER A 30 -16.08 -12.61 -0.25
CA SER A 30 -16.12 -13.82 0.57
C SER A 30 -17.25 -13.82 1.59
N TRP A 31 -18.05 -12.77 1.64
CA TRP A 31 -19.17 -12.63 2.59
C TRP A 31 -18.73 -12.78 4.05
N THR A 32 -17.48 -12.45 4.31
CA THR A 32 -16.91 -12.57 5.64
C THR A 32 -16.69 -11.18 6.21
N ALA A 33 -17.25 -10.94 7.40
CA ALA A 33 -17.03 -9.67 8.09
C ALA A 33 -15.73 -9.75 8.88
N TYR A 34 -14.73 -8.97 8.46
CA TYR A 34 -13.47 -8.89 9.16
C TYR A 34 -13.51 -7.76 10.20
N PRO A 35 -12.83 -7.92 11.34
CA PRO A 35 -12.74 -6.83 12.32
C PRO A 35 -11.92 -5.67 11.75
N ILE A 36 -12.10 -4.49 12.37
CA ILE A 36 -11.40 -3.28 11.94
C ILE A 36 -9.89 -3.47 11.98
N LYS A 37 -9.41 -4.31 12.93
CA LYS A 37 -7.98 -4.62 13.05
C LYS A 37 -7.42 -5.25 11.78
N ALA A 38 -8.21 -6.09 11.11
CA ALA A 38 -7.79 -6.73 9.87
C ALA A 38 -7.59 -5.70 8.77
N TYR A 39 -8.49 -4.71 8.67
CA TYR A 39 -8.35 -3.64 7.69
C TYR A 39 -7.10 -2.81 7.93
N LEU A 40 -6.87 -2.43 9.18
CA LEU A 40 -5.70 -1.66 9.54
C LEU A 40 -4.41 -2.45 9.27
N PHE A 41 -4.39 -3.71 9.63
CA PHE A 41 -3.23 -4.58 9.40
C PHE A 41 -2.93 -4.70 7.91
N SER A 42 -3.96 -4.93 7.11
CA SER A 42 -3.82 -5.02 5.65
C SER A 42 -3.30 -3.71 5.07
N GLY A 43 -3.85 -2.58 5.50
CA GLY A 43 -3.41 -1.27 5.04
C GLY A 43 -1.94 -1.02 5.37
N VAL A 44 -1.52 -1.35 6.59
CA VAL A 44 -0.12 -1.18 7.01
C VAL A 44 0.80 -2.07 6.18
N LEU A 45 0.41 -3.33 5.96
CA LEU A 45 1.20 -4.26 5.14
C LEU A 45 1.41 -3.71 3.73
N TRP A 46 0.34 -3.26 3.09
CA TRP A 46 0.43 -2.70 1.74
C TRP A 46 1.22 -1.40 1.73
N ALA A 47 1.10 -0.60 2.78
CA ALA A 47 1.85 0.64 2.89
C ALA A 47 3.36 0.39 3.02
N ILE A 48 3.76 -0.78 3.50
CA ILE A 48 5.17 -1.16 3.59
C ILE A 48 5.63 -1.83 2.31
N ILE A 49 4.84 -2.78 1.80
CA ILE A 49 5.21 -3.61 0.66
C ILE A 49 5.25 -2.79 -0.63
N TRP A 50 4.22 -1.99 -0.88
CA TRP A 50 4.10 -1.28 -2.15
C TRP A 50 5.22 -0.29 -2.42
N PRO A 51 5.58 0.59 -1.47
CA PRO A 51 6.71 1.50 -1.70
C PRO A 51 8.03 0.75 -1.91
N PHE A 52 8.22 -0.36 -1.22
CA PHE A 52 9.42 -1.18 -1.37
C PHE A 52 9.51 -1.73 -2.80
N VAL A 53 8.40 -2.22 -3.33
CA VAL A 53 8.34 -2.74 -4.70
C VAL A 53 8.61 -1.61 -5.70
N GLN A 54 8.02 -0.45 -5.49
CA GLN A 54 8.23 0.70 -6.38
C GLN A 54 9.68 1.15 -6.41
N ILE A 55 10.32 1.19 -5.26
CA ILE A 55 11.73 1.57 -5.18
C ILE A 55 12.58 0.58 -5.98
N ARG A 56 12.30 -0.70 -5.86
CA ARG A 56 13.02 -1.73 -6.60
C ARG A 56 12.82 -1.60 -8.11
N LEU A 57 11.59 -1.35 -8.53
CA LEU A 57 11.28 -1.17 -9.94
C LEU A 57 11.99 0.05 -10.52
N ASP A 58 12.02 1.14 -9.76
CA ASP A 58 12.72 2.35 -10.19
C ASP A 58 14.21 2.09 -10.39
N LYS A 59 14.82 1.36 -9.47
CA LYS A 59 16.24 1.01 -9.59
C LYS A 59 16.50 0.14 -10.81
N ALA A 60 15.62 -0.81 -11.07
CA ALA A 60 15.76 -1.67 -12.23
C ALA A 60 15.62 -0.90 -13.52
N ASN A 61 14.70 0.07 -13.58
CA ASN A 61 14.49 0.91 -14.76
C ASN A 61 15.65 1.86 -14.99
N LYS A 62 16.24 2.38 -13.93
CA LYS A 62 17.37 3.32 -14.04
C LYS A 62 18.65 2.66 -14.54
N LYS A 63 18.77 1.36 -14.40
CA LYS A 63 19.96 0.62 -14.83
C LYS A 63 20.01 0.39 -16.33
N ARG A 64 18.97 0.76 -17.04
CA ARG A 64 18.98 0.71 -18.50
C ARG A 64 19.57 2.00 -19.04
#